data_cf27a2dd09397fd740ef6577b97e26fe
#
_entry.id   cf27a2dd09397fd740ef6577b97e26fe
#
_cell.length_a   1.000
_cell.length_b   1.000
_cell.length_c   1.000
_cell.angle_alpha   90.00
_cell.angle_beta   90.00
_cell.angle_gamma   90.00
#
_symmetry.space_group_name_H-M   'P 1'
#
loop_
_entity.id
_entity.type
_entity.pdbx_description
1 polymer ?
#
loop_
_entity_poly.entity_id
_entity_poly.type
_entity_poly.pdbx_seq_one_letter_code
_entity_poly.pdbx_strand_id
1 'polypeptide(L)'
;CGREMAGTTVSKAIAKWSKGKEMAKAMGIEMAIARVGVFSVFSISPILASKLGGVQGPVGFCTVLLLIGLINFIVFSVMDKKFDGELVAAGIKSEDASEDEFKMSDLGKIFSSQSFWVVALLCVLYYSAIFPFQRYGANMLQCNLDGISPETAANIFRWFPIGAALITPFLGRFLDTKGKGASMLMWGALLLIVCHLVFAFILPATHSQFIALATIVVLGISFSLVPAALWPSVPKIIDEKILGSAYCLIFWVQNIGLCFVPKLIGSVLASVNADNPAVIAAKAAGAEFIPYDYTIPLIIFAGFGVMALLIAIYLKVLDKKRNLGLELPNIEK
;
A
#
# COMPACT_ATOMS: atom_id res chain seq x y z
N CYS A 1 4.62 -10.15 8.54
CA CYS A 1 3.67 -11.23 8.90
C CYS A 1 2.48 -10.69 9.70
N GLY A 2 2.65 -10.15 10.93
CA GLY A 2 1.54 -9.78 11.82
C GLY A 2 0.50 -8.84 11.21
N ARG A 3 0.93 -7.82 10.45
CA ARG A 3 0.03 -6.87 9.78
C ARG A 3 -0.89 -7.57 8.76
N GLU A 4 -0.33 -8.44 7.94
CA GLU A 4 -1.10 -9.13 6.89
C GLU A 4 -2.06 -10.16 7.49
N MET A 5 -1.61 -10.86 8.55
CA MET A 5 -2.49 -11.78 9.29
C MET A 5 -3.66 -11.04 9.93
N ALA A 6 -3.40 -9.91 10.59
CA ALA A 6 -4.47 -9.09 11.18
C ALA A 6 -5.44 -8.56 10.12
N GLY A 7 -4.94 -8.05 8.99
CA GLY A 7 -5.77 -7.53 7.89
C GLY A 7 -6.69 -8.60 7.31
N THR A 8 -6.14 -9.76 6.95
CA THR A 8 -6.95 -10.88 6.43
C THR A 8 -7.98 -11.39 7.43
N THR A 9 -7.63 -11.43 8.72
CA THR A 9 -8.56 -11.89 9.76
C THR A 9 -9.71 -10.89 9.94
N VAL A 10 -9.41 -9.59 9.97
CA VAL A 10 -10.45 -8.54 10.09
C VAL A 10 -11.37 -8.56 8.87
N SER A 11 -10.83 -8.64 7.65
CA SER A 11 -11.63 -8.70 6.43
C SER A 11 -12.51 -9.95 6.38
N LYS A 12 -12.01 -11.13 6.81
CA LYS A 12 -12.82 -12.35 6.95
C LYS A 12 -13.93 -12.19 7.99
N ALA A 13 -13.61 -11.59 9.15
CA ALA A 13 -14.60 -11.31 10.19
C ALA A 13 -15.71 -10.39 9.67
N ILE A 14 -15.36 -9.31 8.96
CA ILE A 14 -16.33 -8.39 8.35
C ILE A 14 -17.22 -9.14 7.35
N ALA A 15 -16.63 -9.96 6.47
CA ALA A 15 -17.39 -10.74 5.50
C ALA A 15 -18.39 -11.69 6.18
N LYS A 16 -17.95 -12.41 7.23
CA LYS A 16 -18.78 -13.32 8.01
C LYS A 16 -19.96 -12.62 8.68
N TRP A 17 -19.71 -11.50 9.37
CA TRP A 17 -20.72 -10.78 10.14
C TRP A 17 -21.64 -9.91 9.27
N SER A 18 -21.20 -9.52 8.08
CA SER A 18 -21.94 -8.67 7.14
C SER A 18 -22.55 -9.45 5.96
N LYS A 19 -22.54 -10.79 6.00
CA LYS A 19 -23.06 -11.64 4.93
C LYS A 19 -24.53 -11.28 4.64
N GLY A 20 -24.81 -10.87 3.39
CA GLY A 20 -26.14 -10.43 2.97
C GLY A 20 -26.54 -9.00 3.33
N LYS A 21 -25.68 -8.21 4.01
CA LYS A 21 -25.93 -6.82 4.40
C LYS A 21 -24.65 -6.00 4.21
N GLU A 22 -24.74 -4.82 3.63
CA GLU A 22 -23.76 -3.71 3.65
C GLU A 22 -22.24 -4.09 3.73
N MET A 23 -21.83 -5.26 3.23
CA MET A 23 -20.44 -5.76 3.32
C MET A 23 -19.43 -4.80 2.69
N ALA A 24 -19.77 -4.24 1.53
CA ALA A 24 -18.91 -3.27 0.84
C ALA A 24 -18.71 -1.99 1.66
N LYS A 25 -19.75 -1.55 2.37
CA LYS A 25 -19.68 -0.39 3.27
C LYS A 25 -18.79 -0.69 4.48
N ALA A 26 -18.91 -1.87 5.08
CA ALA A 26 -18.10 -2.28 6.24
C ALA A 26 -16.61 -2.38 5.85
N MET A 27 -16.29 -3.00 4.70
CA MET A 27 -14.93 -3.03 4.15
C MET A 27 -14.40 -1.64 3.79
N GLY A 28 -15.27 -0.77 3.25
CA GLY A 28 -14.92 0.62 2.97
C GLY A 28 -14.56 1.42 4.23
N ILE A 29 -15.28 1.20 5.33
CA ILE A 29 -14.98 1.79 6.65
C ILE A 29 -13.64 1.27 7.19
N GLU A 30 -13.38 -0.04 7.10
CA GLU A 30 -12.09 -0.63 7.48
C GLU A 30 -10.93 0.07 6.76
N MET A 31 -11.02 0.19 5.45
CA MET A 31 -10.01 0.86 4.64
C MET A 31 -9.86 2.34 4.99
N ALA A 32 -10.96 3.05 5.26
CA ALA A 32 -10.92 4.45 5.68
C ALA A 32 -10.23 4.61 7.04
N ILE A 33 -10.54 3.77 8.02
CA ILE A 33 -9.89 3.77 9.34
C ILE A 33 -8.39 3.50 9.20
N ALA A 34 -7.99 2.54 8.35
CA ALA A 34 -6.58 2.28 8.09
C ALA A 34 -5.85 3.52 7.52
N ARG A 35 -6.48 4.27 6.62
CA ARG A 35 -5.91 5.52 6.06
C ARG A 35 -5.80 6.62 7.10
N VAL A 36 -6.83 6.78 7.95
CA VAL A 36 -6.81 7.71 9.09
C VAL A 36 -5.68 7.34 10.05
N GLY A 37 -5.46 6.04 10.30
CA GLY A 37 -4.34 5.56 11.10
C GLY A 37 -2.97 6.01 10.54
N VAL A 38 -2.75 5.83 9.24
CA VAL A 38 -1.49 6.29 8.59
C VAL A 38 -1.32 7.80 8.68
N PHE A 39 -2.37 8.57 8.43
CA PHE A 39 -2.36 10.02 8.61
C PHE A 39 -2.01 10.43 10.05
N SER A 40 -2.60 9.75 11.03
CA SER A 40 -2.37 10.01 12.45
C SER A 40 -0.92 9.76 12.85
N VAL A 41 -0.28 8.72 12.31
CA VAL A 41 1.15 8.44 12.55
C VAL A 41 2.02 9.61 12.10
N PHE A 42 1.83 10.10 10.87
CA PHE A 42 2.61 11.24 10.37
C PHE A 42 2.33 12.55 11.13
N SER A 43 1.15 12.70 11.71
CA SER A 43 0.76 13.90 12.45
C SER A 43 1.21 13.87 13.91
N ILE A 44 1.08 12.73 14.58
CA ILE A 44 1.25 12.60 16.03
C ILE A 44 2.69 12.20 16.41
N SER A 45 3.35 11.36 15.59
CA SER A 45 4.68 10.84 15.93
C SER A 45 5.74 11.93 16.13
N PRO A 46 5.84 12.98 15.26
CA PRO A 46 6.81 14.05 15.48
C PRO A 46 6.55 14.82 16.77
N ILE A 47 5.27 15.07 17.10
CA ILE A 47 4.87 15.78 18.33
C ILE A 47 5.24 14.96 19.57
N LEU A 48 4.99 13.65 19.53
CA LEU A 48 5.35 12.77 20.64
C LEU A 48 6.87 12.64 20.78
N ALA A 49 7.61 12.58 19.67
CA ALA A 49 9.06 12.52 19.70
C ALA A 49 9.67 13.77 20.32
N SER A 50 9.16 14.96 19.98
CA SER A 50 9.65 16.23 20.54
C SER A 50 9.32 16.38 22.02
N LYS A 51 8.14 15.93 22.48
CA LYS A 51 7.69 16.08 23.87
C LYS A 51 8.20 15.00 24.82
N LEU A 52 8.44 13.80 24.35
CA LEU A 52 8.79 12.62 25.16
C LEU A 52 10.24 12.15 24.98
N GLY A 53 11.10 13.00 24.46
CA GLY A 53 12.54 12.76 24.42
C GLY A 53 12.98 11.76 23.35
N GLY A 54 12.43 11.84 22.14
CA GLY A 54 12.88 11.09 20.97
C GLY A 54 11.96 9.96 20.52
N VAL A 55 12.52 8.99 19.81
CA VAL A 55 11.76 7.90 19.14
C VAL A 55 10.99 7.00 20.12
N GLN A 56 11.40 6.94 21.37
CA GLN A 56 10.77 6.09 22.39
C GLN A 56 9.32 6.48 22.68
N GLY A 57 8.99 7.78 22.62
CA GLY A 57 7.64 8.28 22.87
C GLY A 57 6.61 7.74 21.87
N PRO A 58 6.79 7.95 20.55
CA PRO A 58 5.91 7.38 19.53
C PRO A 58 5.81 5.85 19.59
N VAL A 59 6.92 5.16 19.80
CA VAL A 59 6.93 3.68 19.90
C VAL A 59 6.14 3.20 21.10
N GLY A 60 6.33 3.83 22.28
CA GLY A 60 5.54 3.51 23.49
C GLY A 60 4.05 3.74 23.29
N PHE A 61 3.68 4.85 22.67
CA PHE A 61 2.27 5.14 22.33
C PHE A 61 1.68 4.09 21.40
N CYS A 62 2.38 3.72 20.33
CA CYS A 62 1.94 2.65 19.43
C CYS A 62 1.80 1.30 20.14
N THR A 63 2.70 1.00 21.08
CA THR A 63 2.62 -0.23 21.90
C THR A 63 1.34 -0.27 22.73
N VAL A 64 0.97 0.85 23.37
CA VAL A 64 -0.29 0.97 24.13
C VAL A 64 -1.51 0.74 23.21
N LEU A 65 -1.51 1.34 22.01
CA LEU A 65 -2.59 1.12 21.04
C LEU A 65 -2.68 -0.34 20.60
N LEU A 66 -1.55 -1.02 20.40
CA LEU A 66 -1.52 -2.45 20.07
C LEU A 66 -2.08 -3.32 21.21
N LEU A 67 -1.78 -2.99 22.46
CA LEU A 67 -2.35 -3.68 23.64
C LEU A 67 -3.87 -3.51 23.71
N ILE A 68 -4.38 -2.29 23.48
CA ILE A 68 -5.81 -2.03 23.40
C ILE A 68 -6.43 -2.84 22.25
N GLY A 69 -5.77 -2.88 21.09
CA GLY A 69 -6.20 -3.69 19.95
C GLY A 69 -6.26 -5.18 20.26
N LEU A 70 -5.27 -5.70 21.00
CA LEU A 70 -5.25 -7.09 21.44
C LEU A 70 -6.42 -7.41 22.36
N ILE A 71 -6.70 -6.55 23.34
CA ILE A 71 -7.85 -6.72 24.25
C ILE A 71 -9.15 -6.75 23.45
N ASN A 72 -9.35 -5.80 22.54
CA ASN A 72 -10.54 -5.77 21.67
C ASN A 72 -10.66 -7.03 20.82
N PHE A 73 -9.54 -7.57 20.32
CA PHE A 73 -9.55 -8.79 19.52
C PHE A 73 -9.92 -10.03 20.35
N ILE A 74 -9.49 -10.09 21.61
CA ILE A 74 -9.91 -11.16 22.56
C ILE A 74 -11.42 -11.09 22.81
N VAL A 75 -11.96 -9.89 23.07
CA VAL A 75 -13.40 -9.69 23.25
C VAL A 75 -14.16 -10.11 21.99
N PHE A 76 -13.70 -9.67 20.81
CA PHE A 76 -14.29 -10.07 19.54
C PHE A 76 -14.28 -11.59 19.36
N SER A 77 -13.17 -12.26 19.67
CA SER A 77 -13.05 -13.73 19.55
C SER A 77 -14.07 -14.47 20.43
N VAL A 78 -14.37 -13.95 21.61
CA VAL A 78 -15.43 -14.51 22.48
C VAL A 78 -16.82 -14.31 21.86
N MET A 79 -17.07 -13.09 21.31
CA MET A 79 -18.35 -12.77 20.65
C MET A 79 -18.54 -13.62 19.38
N ASP A 80 -17.49 -13.83 18.61
CA ASP A 80 -17.53 -14.61 17.37
C ASP A 80 -17.85 -16.10 17.65
N LYS A 81 -17.25 -16.67 18.69
CA LYS A 81 -17.60 -18.04 19.14
C LYS A 81 -19.05 -18.15 19.57
N LYS A 82 -19.59 -17.13 20.24
CA LYS A 82 -20.99 -17.11 20.64
C LYS A 82 -21.91 -17.05 19.42
N PHE A 83 -21.58 -16.20 18.45
CA PHE A 83 -22.29 -16.07 17.19
C PHE A 83 -22.30 -17.38 16.40
N ASP A 84 -21.19 -18.12 16.33
CA ASP A 84 -21.13 -19.44 15.71
C ASP A 84 -22.07 -20.45 16.41
N GLY A 85 -22.11 -20.42 17.72
CA GLY A 85 -23.04 -21.23 18.50
C GLY A 85 -24.52 -20.91 18.20
N GLU A 86 -24.86 -19.66 18.02
CA GLU A 86 -26.22 -19.23 17.67
C GLU A 86 -26.59 -19.64 16.23
N LEU A 87 -25.66 -19.57 15.27
CA LEU A 87 -25.86 -20.03 13.89
C LEU A 87 -26.11 -21.56 13.84
N VAL A 88 -25.31 -22.31 14.56
CA VAL A 88 -25.50 -23.78 14.66
C VAL A 88 -26.84 -24.13 15.31
N ALA A 89 -27.23 -23.43 16.37
CA ALA A 89 -28.51 -23.62 17.04
C ALA A 89 -29.72 -23.27 16.15
N ALA A 90 -29.54 -22.28 15.24
CA ALA A 90 -30.55 -21.90 14.26
C ALA A 90 -30.61 -22.85 13.03
N GLY A 91 -29.81 -23.93 12.99
CA GLY A 91 -29.77 -24.88 11.89
C GLY A 91 -29.11 -24.34 10.62
N ILE A 92 -28.50 -23.17 10.69
CA ILE A 92 -27.73 -22.58 9.60
C ILE A 92 -26.34 -23.21 9.67
N LYS A 93 -26.08 -24.24 8.82
CA LYS A 93 -24.73 -24.77 8.67
C LYS A 93 -23.83 -23.63 8.25
N SER A 94 -22.72 -23.43 8.97
CA SER A 94 -21.66 -22.54 8.51
C SER A 94 -21.08 -23.17 7.23
N GLU A 95 -21.40 -22.62 6.08
CA GLU A 95 -20.82 -23.02 4.78
C GLU A 95 -19.30 -22.80 4.76
N ASP A 96 -18.76 -22.07 5.74
CA ASP A 96 -17.35 -21.69 5.82
C ASP A 96 -16.38 -22.83 6.23
N ALA A 97 -16.87 -24.01 6.60
CA ALA A 97 -15.98 -25.08 7.10
C ALA A 97 -15.57 -26.11 6.04
N SER A 98 -16.17 -26.12 4.84
CA SER A 98 -15.94 -27.21 3.86
C SER A 98 -15.46 -26.78 2.48
N GLU A 99 -15.48 -25.49 2.14
CA GLU A 99 -15.18 -25.08 0.76
C GLU A 99 -13.77 -24.48 0.54
N ASP A 100 -13.06 -24.08 1.59
CA ASP A 100 -11.75 -23.41 1.48
C ASP A 100 -10.58 -24.24 2.07
N GLU A 101 -10.64 -25.56 2.05
CA GLU A 101 -9.45 -26.35 2.35
C GLU A 101 -8.40 -26.11 1.26
N PHE A 102 -7.35 -25.37 1.64
CA PHE A 102 -6.17 -25.20 0.82
C PHE A 102 -5.59 -26.56 0.40
N LYS A 103 -5.62 -26.84 -0.89
CA LYS A 103 -4.99 -28.02 -1.49
C LYS A 103 -3.69 -27.62 -2.16
N MET A 104 -2.61 -28.36 -1.85
CA MET A 104 -1.31 -28.13 -2.51
C MET A 104 -1.39 -28.28 -4.04
N SER A 105 -2.37 -29.06 -4.56
CA SER A 105 -2.64 -29.17 -5.99
C SER A 105 -3.11 -27.87 -6.64
N ASP A 106 -3.75 -26.99 -5.86
CA ASP A 106 -4.26 -25.71 -6.39
C ASP A 106 -3.14 -24.70 -6.63
N LEU A 107 -2.04 -24.82 -5.89
CA LEU A 107 -0.82 -24.06 -6.18
C LEU A 107 -0.32 -24.31 -7.60
N GLY A 108 -0.33 -25.55 -8.07
CA GLY A 108 0.09 -25.88 -9.43
C GLY A 108 -0.72 -25.16 -10.50
N LYS A 109 -2.05 -25.01 -10.31
CA LYS A 109 -2.93 -24.27 -11.22
C LYS A 109 -2.62 -22.78 -11.23
N ILE A 110 -2.40 -22.18 -10.04
CA ILE A 110 -2.08 -20.76 -9.89
C ILE A 110 -0.71 -20.48 -10.51
N PHE A 111 0.31 -21.29 -10.21
CA PHE A 111 1.66 -21.13 -10.76
C PHE A 111 1.72 -21.27 -12.28
N SER A 112 0.83 -22.06 -12.88
CA SER A 112 0.72 -22.22 -14.33
C SER A 112 0.01 -21.07 -15.03
N SER A 113 -0.65 -20.16 -14.28
CA SER A 113 -1.38 -19.03 -14.84
C SER A 113 -0.44 -17.87 -15.17
N GLN A 114 -0.23 -17.61 -16.45
CA GLN A 114 0.53 -16.45 -16.91
C GLN A 114 -0.09 -15.12 -16.44
N SER A 115 -1.41 -15.01 -16.49
CA SER A 115 -2.13 -13.79 -16.08
C SER A 115 -1.92 -13.52 -14.59
N PHE A 116 -1.88 -14.56 -13.75
CA PHE A 116 -1.57 -14.44 -12.33
C PHE A 116 -0.20 -13.81 -12.09
N TRP A 117 0.85 -14.33 -12.76
CA TRP A 117 2.21 -13.81 -12.58
C TRP A 117 2.35 -12.37 -13.05
N VAL A 118 1.65 -11.98 -14.12
CA VAL A 118 1.65 -10.60 -14.60
C VAL A 118 1.06 -9.66 -13.54
N VAL A 119 -0.06 -10.03 -12.91
CA VAL A 119 -0.68 -9.24 -11.85
C VAL A 119 0.17 -9.25 -10.58
N ALA A 120 0.73 -10.40 -10.18
CA ALA A 120 1.61 -10.50 -9.02
C ALA A 120 2.88 -9.66 -9.18
N LEU A 121 3.50 -9.69 -10.35
CA LEU A 121 4.70 -8.91 -10.65
C LEU A 121 4.40 -7.41 -10.68
N LEU A 122 3.27 -7.01 -11.28
CA LEU A 122 2.80 -5.63 -11.24
C LEU A 122 2.62 -5.14 -9.79
N CYS A 123 2.00 -5.98 -8.95
CA CYS A 123 1.84 -5.72 -7.53
C CYS A 123 3.18 -5.46 -6.84
N VAL A 124 4.14 -6.37 -6.99
CA VAL A 124 5.48 -6.24 -6.39
C VAL A 124 6.16 -4.94 -6.81
N LEU A 125 6.22 -4.67 -8.10
CA LEU A 125 6.93 -3.50 -8.63
C LEU A 125 6.31 -2.20 -8.14
N TYR A 126 4.98 -2.11 -8.20
CA TYR A 126 4.28 -0.91 -7.79
C TYR A 126 4.39 -0.66 -6.28
N TYR A 127 4.14 -1.69 -5.47
CA TYR A 127 4.23 -1.56 -4.02
C TYR A 127 5.67 -1.34 -3.55
N SER A 128 6.65 -1.89 -4.26
CA SER A 128 8.08 -1.63 -4.01
C SER A 128 8.53 -0.20 -4.32
N ALA A 129 7.82 0.52 -5.18
CA ALA A 129 8.08 1.94 -5.42
C ALA A 129 7.41 2.84 -4.36
N ILE A 130 6.28 2.42 -3.77
CA ILE A 130 5.49 3.24 -2.86
C ILE A 130 5.87 3.05 -1.39
N PHE A 131 5.83 1.81 -0.88
CA PHE A 131 6.01 1.57 0.55
C PHE A 131 7.43 1.86 1.07
N PRO A 132 8.51 1.49 0.37
CA PRO A 132 9.84 1.91 0.77
C PRO A 132 10.01 3.44 0.70
N PHE A 133 9.45 4.10 -0.32
CA PHE A 133 9.46 5.55 -0.41
C PHE A 133 8.82 6.23 0.80
N GLN A 134 7.73 5.69 1.35
CA GLN A 134 7.09 6.24 2.55
C GLN A 134 8.03 6.31 3.76
N ARG A 135 9.04 5.42 3.83
CA ARG A 135 10.04 5.43 4.93
C ARG A 135 11.02 6.58 4.81
N TYR A 136 11.32 7.00 3.59
CA TYR A 136 12.33 8.03 3.30
C TYR A 136 11.70 9.38 2.98
N GLY A 137 10.39 9.42 2.67
CA GLY A 137 9.73 10.57 2.08
C GLY A 137 9.82 11.85 2.92
N ALA A 138 9.61 11.78 4.24
CA ALA A 138 9.74 12.95 5.10
C ALA A 138 11.18 13.48 5.16
N ASN A 139 12.18 12.59 5.28
CA ASN A 139 13.59 12.98 5.27
C ASN A 139 14.02 13.51 3.89
N MET A 140 13.54 12.89 2.81
CA MET A 140 13.77 13.38 1.45
C MET A 140 13.22 14.80 1.27
N LEU A 141 12.03 15.11 1.77
CA LEU A 141 11.49 16.46 1.74
C LEU A 141 12.36 17.44 2.54
N GLN A 142 12.83 17.03 3.71
CA GLN A 142 13.71 17.86 4.53
C GLN A 142 15.05 18.14 3.84
N CYS A 143 15.59 17.19 3.09
CA CYS A 143 16.84 17.36 2.32
C CYS A 143 16.68 18.26 1.10
N ASN A 144 15.47 18.31 0.50
CA ASN A 144 15.22 19.05 -0.74
C ASN A 144 14.47 20.38 -0.57
N LEU A 145 14.03 20.69 0.65
CA LEU A 145 13.35 21.95 0.98
C LEU A 145 14.19 22.73 1.98
N ASP A 146 14.49 23.98 1.66
CA ASP A 146 15.36 24.81 2.47
C ASP A 146 14.79 25.10 3.85
N GLY A 147 15.57 24.80 4.89
CA GLY A 147 15.32 25.23 6.26
C GLY A 147 14.04 24.70 6.92
N ILE A 148 13.41 23.66 6.37
CA ILE A 148 12.22 23.08 7.01
C ILE A 148 12.59 22.15 8.16
N SER A 149 11.77 22.20 9.22
CA SER A 149 11.89 21.26 10.34
C SER A 149 11.43 19.84 9.95
N PRO A 150 11.91 18.78 10.64
CA PRO A 150 11.40 17.42 10.47
C PRO A 150 9.86 17.33 10.61
N GLU A 151 9.31 18.13 11.51
CA GLU A 151 7.87 18.23 11.75
C GLU A 151 7.13 18.81 10.54
N THR A 152 7.66 19.87 9.91
CA THR A 152 7.10 20.45 8.68
C THR A 152 7.17 19.48 7.52
N ALA A 153 8.26 18.76 7.35
CA ALA A 153 8.41 17.73 6.33
C ALA A 153 7.37 16.59 6.52
N ALA A 154 7.19 16.13 7.76
CA ALA A 154 6.18 15.13 8.09
C ALA A 154 4.75 15.66 7.85
N ASN A 155 4.51 16.95 8.17
CA ASN A 155 3.24 17.61 7.92
C ASN A 155 2.89 17.74 6.43
N ILE A 156 3.87 17.93 5.57
CA ILE A 156 3.67 17.86 4.12
C ILE A 156 3.39 16.42 3.70
N PHE A 157 4.17 15.46 4.18
CA PHE A 157 4.06 14.07 3.76
C PHE A 157 2.75 13.38 4.20
N ARG A 158 2.13 13.82 5.31
CA ARG A 158 0.85 13.27 5.78
C ARG A 158 -0.31 13.41 4.79
N TRP A 159 -0.21 14.30 3.80
CA TRP A 159 -1.23 14.48 2.76
C TRP A 159 -1.27 13.33 1.76
N PHE A 160 -0.22 12.50 1.70
CA PHE A 160 -0.19 11.30 0.86
C PHE A 160 -1.37 10.34 1.12
N PRO A 161 -1.63 9.87 2.36
CA PRO A 161 -2.77 8.99 2.62
C PRO A 161 -4.13 9.69 2.46
N ILE A 162 -4.20 11.00 2.67
CA ILE A 162 -5.45 11.75 2.45
C ILE A 162 -5.79 11.84 0.98
N GLY A 163 -4.83 12.18 0.12
CA GLY A 163 -5.03 12.17 -1.33
C GLY A 163 -5.55 10.82 -1.81
N ALA A 164 -5.00 9.72 -1.24
CA ALA A 164 -5.49 8.37 -1.50
C ALA A 164 -6.94 8.15 -1.00
N ALA A 165 -7.23 8.53 0.24
CA ALA A 165 -8.54 8.27 0.86
C ALA A 165 -9.70 9.00 0.15
N LEU A 166 -9.48 10.24 -0.25
CA LEU A 166 -10.49 11.07 -0.89
C LEU A 166 -10.89 10.54 -2.28
N ILE A 167 -9.93 10.03 -3.04
CA ILE A 167 -10.19 9.61 -4.44
C ILE A 167 -10.67 8.15 -4.52
N THR A 168 -10.34 7.29 -3.56
CA THR A 168 -10.65 5.85 -3.62
C THR A 168 -12.13 5.52 -3.84
N PRO A 169 -13.12 6.16 -3.16
CA PRO A 169 -14.54 5.86 -3.40
C PRO A 169 -14.99 6.20 -4.84
N PHE A 170 -14.45 7.28 -5.39
CA PHE A 170 -14.76 7.69 -6.78
C PHE A 170 -14.17 6.71 -7.80
N LEU A 171 -12.97 6.21 -7.54
CA LEU A 171 -12.31 5.22 -8.38
C LEU A 171 -13.03 3.87 -8.35
N GLY A 172 -13.45 3.42 -7.17
CA GLY A 172 -14.28 2.22 -7.03
C GLY A 172 -15.56 2.32 -7.85
N ARG A 173 -16.32 3.42 -7.68
CA ARG A 173 -17.54 3.66 -8.46
C ARG A 173 -17.27 3.76 -9.97
N PHE A 174 -16.16 4.37 -10.36
CA PHE A 174 -15.78 4.45 -11.78
C PHE A 174 -15.50 3.05 -12.35
N LEU A 175 -14.77 2.20 -11.64
CA LEU A 175 -14.51 0.82 -12.05
C LEU A 175 -15.78 -0.01 -12.12
N ASP A 176 -16.67 0.13 -11.13
CA ASP A 176 -17.91 -0.61 -11.09
C ASP A 176 -18.83 -0.26 -12.25
N THR A 177 -18.85 1.01 -12.67
CA THR A 177 -19.77 1.51 -13.71
C THR A 177 -19.16 1.56 -15.11
N LYS A 178 -17.89 1.88 -15.23
CA LYS A 178 -17.20 2.08 -16.52
C LYS A 178 -16.16 1.01 -16.84
N GLY A 179 -15.70 0.29 -15.83
CA GLY A 179 -14.59 -0.65 -15.98
C GLY A 179 -13.24 0.06 -16.17
N LYS A 180 -12.48 -0.40 -17.16
CA LYS A 180 -11.15 0.10 -17.55
C LYS A 180 -10.06 -0.13 -16.48
N GLY A 181 -10.11 -1.30 -15.81
CA GLY A 181 -9.16 -1.67 -14.77
C GLY A 181 -7.71 -1.68 -15.24
N ALA A 182 -7.41 -2.34 -16.36
CA ALA A 182 -6.05 -2.36 -16.92
C ALA A 182 -5.56 -0.95 -17.32
N SER A 183 -6.44 -0.11 -17.84
CA SER A 183 -6.13 1.30 -18.14
C SER A 183 -5.80 2.09 -16.87
N MET A 184 -6.51 1.86 -15.76
CA MET A 184 -6.24 2.52 -14.48
C MET A 184 -4.89 2.10 -13.89
N LEU A 185 -4.49 0.84 -14.03
CA LEU A 185 -3.15 0.37 -13.65
C LEU A 185 -2.05 1.12 -14.41
N MET A 186 -2.25 1.35 -15.71
CA MET A 186 -1.31 2.14 -16.53
C MET A 186 -1.21 3.58 -16.07
N TRP A 187 -2.35 4.26 -15.83
CA TRP A 187 -2.35 5.64 -15.34
C TRP A 187 -1.72 5.76 -13.95
N GLY A 188 -2.00 4.81 -13.06
CA GLY A 188 -1.35 4.76 -11.74
C GLY A 188 0.17 4.66 -11.85
N ALA A 189 0.68 3.75 -12.69
CA ALA A 189 2.12 3.60 -12.91
C ALA A 189 2.75 4.85 -13.56
N LEU A 190 2.06 5.48 -14.51
CA LEU A 190 2.55 6.71 -15.16
C LEU A 190 2.66 7.88 -14.15
N LEU A 191 1.63 8.09 -13.33
CA LEU A 191 1.66 9.12 -12.29
C LEU A 191 2.76 8.86 -11.27
N LEU A 192 3.00 7.60 -10.91
CA LEU A 192 4.09 7.20 -10.03
C LEU A 192 5.45 7.62 -10.59
N ILE A 193 5.70 7.34 -11.88
CA ILE A 193 6.94 7.74 -12.57
C ILE A 193 7.11 9.26 -12.51
N VAL A 194 6.07 10.00 -12.93
CA VAL A 194 6.11 11.47 -12.96
C VAL A 194 6.41 12.04 -11.58
N CYS A 195 5.74 11.55 -10.53
CA CYS A 195 5.98 12.04 -9.17
C CYS A 195 7.42 11.81 -8.71
N HIS A 196 7.99 10.63 -8.94
CA HIS A 196 9.37 10.35 -8.53
C HIS A 196 10.38 11.16 -9.33
N LEU A 197 10.12 11.43 -10.62
CA LEU A 197 10.98 12.31 -11.43
C LEU A 197 10.86 13.79 -10.99
N VAL A 198 9.68 14.26 -10.59
CA VAL A 198 9.51 15.58 -9.99
C VAL A 198 10.31 15.70 -8.70
N PHE A 199 10.24 14.70 -7.82
CA PHE A 199 11.05 14.69 -6.59
C PHE A 199 12.55 14.61 -6.87
N ALA A 200 12.99 13.90 -7.93
CA ALA A 200 14.40 13.74 -8.25
C ALA A 200 15.04 15.00 -8.86
N PHE A 201 14.30 15.72 -9.70
CA PHE A 201 14.88 16.79 -10.51
C PHE A 201 14.25 18.16 -10.30
N ILE A 202 12.94 18.25 -10.14
CA ILE A 202 12.25 19.54 -10.06
C ILE A 202 12.28 20.08 -8.63
N LEU A 203 12.04 19.23 -7.64
CA LEU A 203 12.02 19.64 -6.25
C LEU A 203 13.38 20.18 -5.77
N PRO A 204 14.53 19.51 -6.03
CA PRO A 204 15.85 20.04 -5.66
C PRO A 204 16.22 21.34 -6.37
N ALA A 205 15.67 21.58 -7.58
CA ALA A 205 15.93 22.81 -8.34
C ALA A 205 15.06 23.99 -7.90
N THR A 206 13.89 23.74 -7.32
CA THR A 206 12.90 24.78 -6.99
C THR A 206 12.75 25.04 -5.51
N HIS A 207 13.11 24.09 -4.66
CA HIS A 207 12.92 24.10 -3.19
C HIS A 207 11.49 24.49 -2.76
N SER A 208 10.50 24.27 -3.62
CA SER A 208 9.13 24.73 -3.45
C SER A 208 8.28 23.77 -2.63
N GLN A 209 7.81 24.21 -1.46
CA GLN A 209 6.87 23.45 -0.62
C GLN A 209 5.55 23.18 -1.35
N PHE A 210 5.11 24.09 -2.23
CA PHE A 210 3.89 23.90 -3.02
C PHE A 210 4.05 22.73 -4.00
N ILE A 211 5.19 22.66 -4.71
CA ILE A 211 5.49 21.54 -5.62
C ILE A 211 5.58 20.23 -4.83
N ALA A 212 6.23 20.24 -3.67
CA ALA A 212 6.31 19.08 -2.80
C ALA A 212 4.91 18.59 -2.42
N LEU A 213 4.04 19.46 -1.90
CA LEU A 213 2.69 19.14 -1.49
C LEU A 213 1.84 18.62 -2.66
N ALA A 214 1.85 19.33 -3.79
CA ALA A 214 1.10 18.91 -4.98
C ALA A 214 1.54 17.53 -5.46
N THR A 215 2.85 17.28 -5.50
CA THR A 215 3.38 15.97 -5.93
C THR A 215 3.03 14.86 -4.94
N ILE A 216 3.06 15.12 -3.63
CA ILE A 216 2.62 14.16 -2.59
C ILE A 216 1.15 13.80 -2.76
N VAL A 217 0.27 14.78 -3.01
CA VAL A 217 -1.16 14.53 -3.25
C VAL A 217 -1.36 13.70 -4.52
N VAL A 218 -0.69 14.05 -5.62
CA VAL A 218 -0.74 13.29 -6.89
C VAL A 218 -0.22 11.87 -6.70
N LEU A 219 0.85 11.69 -5.92
CA LEU A 219 1.36 10.36 -5.57
C LEU A 219 0.32 9.55 -4.77
N GLY A 220 -0.42 10.21 -3.87
CA GLY A 220 -1.55 9.59 -3.17
C GLY A 220 -2.66 9.14 -4.11
N ILE A 221 -2.99 9.95 -5.12
CA ILE A 221 -3.95 9.58 -6.19
C ILE A 221 -3.43 8.36 -6.97
N SER A 222 -2.16 8.41 -7.42
CA SER A 222 -1.49 7.27 -8.06
C SER A 222 -1.63 6.00 -7.23
N PHE A 223 -1.35 6.12 -5.91
CA PHE A 223 -1.45 4.99 -4.99
C PHE A 223 -2.87 4.41 -4.88
N SER A 224 -3.90 5.21 -5.09
CA SER A 224 -5.29 4.71 -5.06
C SER A 224 -5.72 4.02 -6.35
N LEU A 225 -5.22 4.47 -7.50
CA LEU A 225 -5.56 3.91 -8.81
C LEU A 225 -5.20 2.43 -8.91
N VAL A 226 -4.01 2.05 -8.46
CA VAL A 226 -3.52 0.69 -8.65
C VAL A 226 -4.21 -0.32 -7.74
N PRO A 227 -4.31 -0.18 -6.42
CA PRO A 227 -5.06 -1.13 -5.60
C PRO A 227 -6.54 -1.23 -5.98
N ALA A 228 -7.18 -0.10 -6.34
CA ALA A 228 -8.57 -0.09 -6.76
C ALA A 228 -8.82 -0.96 -8.01
N ALA A 229 -7.86 -1.05 -8.92
CA ALA A 229 -7.97 -1.85 -10.12
C ALA A 229 -7.34 -3.25 -9.98
N LEU A 230 -6.23 -3.39 -9.24
CA LEU A 230 -5.47 -4.62 -9.13
C LEU A 230 -6.24 -5.72 -8.39
N TRP A 231 -6.77 -5.38 -7.22
CA TRP A 231 -7.45 -6.38 -6.38
C TRP A 231 -8.73 -6.94 -7.04
N PRO A 232 -9.60 -6.13 -7.64
CA PRO A 232 -10.75 -6.65 -8.40
C PRO A 232 -10.38 -7.36 -9.71
N SER A 233 -9.14 -7.23 -10.18
CA SER A 233 -8.67 -7.98 -11.36
C SER A 233 -8.39 -9.45 -11.05
N VAL A 234 -8.02 -9.79 -9.81
CA VAL A 234 -7.64 -11.16 -9.45
C VAL A 234 -8.79 -12.15 -9.64
N PRO A 235 -10.03 -11.91 -9.17
CA PRO A 235 -11.14 -12.83 -9.39
C PRO A 235 -11.58 -12.95 -10.85
N LYS A 236 -11.16 -12.01 -11.73
CA LYS A 236 -11.42 -12.12 -13.18
C LYS A 236 -10.46 -13.05 -13.90
N ILE A 237 -9.32 -13.37 -13.28
CA ILE A 237 -8.24 -14.17 -13.91
C ILE A 237 -8.02 -15.52 -13.23
N ILE A 238 -8.55 -15.70 -12.02
CA ILE A 238 -8.39 -16.90 -11.20
C ILE A 238 -9.77 -17.44 -10.82
N ASP A 239 -9.90 -18.76 -10.83
CA ASP A 239 -11.11 -19.47 -10.39
C ASP A 239 -11.45 -19.12 -8.93
N GLU A 240 -12.72 -18.90 -8.65
CA GLU A 240 -13.23 -18.52 -7.32
C GLU A 240 -12.82 -19.51 -6.23
N LYS A 241 -12.78 -20.81 -6.56
CA LYS A 241 -12.40 -21.89 -5.62
C LYS A 241 -10.98 -21.78 -5.07
N ILE A 242 -10.07 -21.13 -5.79
CA ILE A 242 -8.65 -20.99 -5.40
C ILE A 242 -8.25 -19.53 -5.19
N LEU A 243 -9.21 -18.63 -5.17
CA LEU A 243 -9.00 -17.19 -5.08
C LEU A 243 -8.28 -16.78 -3.79
N GLY A 244 -8.64 -17.37 -2.66
CA GLY A 244 -7.98 -17.13 -1.38
C GLY A 244 -6.50 -17.47 -1.42
N SER A 245 -6.13 -18.62 -2.00
CA SER A 245 -4.74 -19.04 -2.20
C SER A 245 -3.98 -18.09 -3.13
N ALA A 246 -4.64 -17.60 -4.19
CA ALA A 246 -4.05 -16.64 -5.12
C ALA A 246 -3.74 -15.31 -4.44
N TYR A 247 -4.65 -14.78 -3.63
CA TYR A 247 -4.38 -13.56 -2.84
C TYR A 247 -3.22 -13.76 -1.87
N CYS A 248 -3.17 -14.88 -1.15
CA CYS A 248 -2.06 -15.18 -0.23
C CYS A 248 -0.72 -15.22 -0.96
N LEU A 249 -0.66 -15.82 -2.16
CA LEU A 249 0.54 -15.86 -2.97
C LEU A 249 0.95 -14.47 -3.48
N ILE A 250 0.02 -13.63 -3.92
CA ILE A 250 0.32 -12.26 -4.32
C ILE A 250 0.91 -11.50 -3.13
N PHE A 251 0.32 -11.59 -1.94
CA PHE A 251 0.86 -10.96 -0.73
C PHE A 251 2.24 -11.50 -0.37
N TRP A 252 2.47 -12.80 -0.50
CA TRP A 252 3.77 -13.40 -0.23
C TRP A 252 4.85 -12.85 -1.17
N VAL A 253 4.59 -12.84 -2.47
CA VAL A 253 5.50 -12.29 -3.49
C VAL A 253 5.71 -10.78 -3.28
N GLN A 254 4.65 -10.03 -2.97
CA GLN A 254 4.73 -8.62 -2.61
C GLN A 254 5.67 -8.37 -1.42
N ASN A 255 5.55 -9.17 -0.36
CA ASN A 255 6.39 -9.02 0.84
C ASN A 255 7.87 -9.31 0.59
N ILE A 256 8.21 -10.13 -0.41
CA ILE A 256 9.60 -10.29 -0.87
C ILE A 256 10.15 -8.93 -1.34
N GLY A 257 9.42 -8.23 -2.21
CA GLY A 257 9.81 -6.88 -2.66
C GLY A 257 9.93 -5.90 -1.49
N LEU A 258 8.94 -5.90 -0.58
CA LEU A 258 8.94 -5.02 0.60
C LEU A 258 10.06 -5.34 1.61
N CYS A 259 10.63 -6.53 1.58
CA CYS A 259 11.79 -6.91 2.39
C CYS A 259 13.11 -6.42 1.78
N PHE A 260 13.29 -6.65 0.48
CA PHE A 260 14.57 -6.40 -0.19
C PHE A 260 14.74 -4.96 -0.65
N VAL A 261 13.69 -4.32 -1.18
CA VAL A 261 13.79 -2.98 -1.76
C VAL A 261 14.19 -1.91 -0.73
N PRO A 262 13.69 -1.87 0.52
CA PRO A 262 14.17 -0.91 1.51
C PRO A 262 15.67 -1.04 1.81
N LYS A 263 16.21 -2.28 1.81
CA LYS A 263 17.65 -2.53 1.99
C LYS A 263 18.43 -2.03 0.79
N LEU A 264 17.95 -2.32 -0.41
CA LEU A 264 18.55 -1.83 -1.65
C LEU A 264 18.63 -0.31 -1.64
N ILE A 265 17.52 0.37 -1.37
CA ILE A 265 17.46 1.83 -1.35
C ILE A 265 18.37 2.41 -0.26
N GLY A 266 18.40 1.81 0.94
CA GLY A 266 19.31 2.22 2.02
C GLY A 266 20.78 2.06 1.63
N SER A 267 21.15 0.96 0.98
CA SER A 267 22.52 0.74 0.48
C SER A 267 22.90 1.72 -0.61
N VAL A 268 21.99 1.97 -1.56
CA VAL A 268 22.21 2.95 -2.64
C VAL A 268 22.35 4.36 -2.05
N LEU A 269 21.46 4.75 -1.13
CA LEU A 269 21.53 6.06 -0.46
C LEU A 269 22.89 6.23 0.26
N ALA A 270 23.36 5.20 0.97
CA ALA A 270 24.65 5.23 1.63
C ALA A 270 25.82 5.35 0.64
N SER A 271 25.80 4.58 -0.45
CA SER A 271 26.86 4.56 -1.46
C SER A 271 26.96 5.89 -2.21
N VAL A 272 25.82 6.45 -2.66
CA VAL A 272 25.79 7.72 -3.42
C VAL A 272 26.26 8.89 -2.55
N ASN A 273 26.03 8.82 -1.24
CA ASN A 273 26.40 9.88 -0.31
C ASN A 273 27.72 9.60 0.43
N ALA A 274 28.46 8.56 0.06
CA ALA A 274 29.71 8.19 0.75
C ALA A 274 30.77 9.31 0.65
N ASP A 275 30.89 9.92 -0.53
CA ASP A 275 31.86 10.98 -0.84
C ASP A 275 31.22 12.38 -0.87
N ASN A 276 29.97 12.54 -0.43
CA ASN A 276 29.29 13.83 -0.39
C ASN A 276 29.85 14.71 0.75
N PRO A 277 30.51 15.85 0.44
CA PRO A 277 31.18 16.67 1.46
C PRO A 277 30.22 17.18 2.53
N ALA A 278 28.98 17.53 2.18
CA ALA A 278 27.97 18.01 3.13
C ALA A 278 27.55 16.90 4.12
N VAL A 279 27.40 15.67 3.63
CA VAL A 279 27.07 14.49 4.46
C VAL A 279 28.23 14.13 5.36
N ILE A 280 29.47 14.15 4.88
CA ILE A 280 30.68 13.88 5.67
C ILE A 280 30.82 14.93 6.78
N ALA A 281 30.70 16.20 6.45
CA ALA A 281 30.80 17.30 7.42
C ALA A 281 29.70 17.21 8.50
N ALA A 282 28.46 16.95 8.13
CA ALA A 282 27.36 16.79 9.07
C ALA A 282 27.56 15.60 10.01
N LYS A 283 28.02 14.46 9.51
CA LYS A 283 28.34 13.27 10.32
C LYS A 283 29.52 13.53 11.27
N ALA A 284 30.57 14.17 10.79
CA ALA A 284 31.73 14.53 11.61
C ALA A 284 31.38 15.51 12.74
N ALA A 285 30.45 16.43 12.48
CA ALA A 285 29.93 17.37 13.47
C ALA A 285 28.93 16.74 14.46
N GLY A 286 28.50 15.50 14.25
CA GLY A 286 27.44 14.87 15.03
C GLY A 286 26.08 15.58 14.85
N ALA A 287 25.84 16.17 13.66
CA ALA A 287 24.62 16.90 13.40
C ALA A 287 23.39 15.98 13.42
N GLU A 288 22.29 16.46 13.98
CA GLU A 288 21.03 15.74 14.02
C GLU A 288 20.42 15.56 12.62
N PHE A 289 20.63 16.53 11.74
CA PHE A 289 20.21 16.51 10.35
C PHE A 289 21.39 16.23 9.42
N ILE A 290 21.22 15.25 8.53
CA ILE A 290 22.20 14.88 7.49
C ILE A 290 21.59 15.12 6.11
N PRO A 291 22.19 16.01 5.28
CA PRO A 291 21.65 16.41 3.98
C PRO A 291 21.99 15.37 2.89
N TYR A 292 21.23 14.26 2.85
CA TYR A 292 21.40 13.23 1.84
C TYR A 292 20.92 13.69 0.45
N ASP A 293 21.66 13.31 -0.59
CA ASP A 293 21.17 13.35 -1.97
C ASP A 293 20.31 12.11 -2.25
N TYR A 294 19.04 12.35 -2.60
CA TYR A 294 18.05 11.32 -2.89
C TYR A 294 17.85 11.08 -4.40
N THR A 295 18.59 11.75 -5.28
CA THR A 295 18.36 11.72 -6.74
C THR A 295 18.38 10.28 -7.27
N ILE A 296 19.43 9.50 -7.00
CA ILE A 296 19.53 8.12 -7.49
C ILE A 296 18.48 7.18 -6.87
N PRO A 297 18.23 7.17 -5.54
CA PRO A 297 17.10 6.46 -4.97
C PRO A 297 15.75 6.75 -5.63
N LEU A 298 15.47 8.01 -5.94
CA LEU A 298 14.22 8.43 -6.59
C LEU A 298 14.13 7.95 -8.05
N ILE A 299 15.25 7.96 -8.78
CA ILE A 299 15.34 7.37 -10.13
C ILE A 299 15.07 5.87 -10.09
N ILE A 300 15.55 5.16 -9.07
CA ILE A 300 15.27 3.72 -8.90
C ILE A 300 13.77 3.48 -8.68
N PHE A 301 13.12 4.31 -7.83
CA PHE A 301 11.67 4.22 -7.66
C PHE A 301 10.90 4.52 -8.96
N ALA A 302 11.35 5.52 -9.73
CA ALA A 302 10.79 5.77 -11.07
C ALA A 302 11.01 4.57 -12.00
N GLY A 303 12.16 3.89 -11.92
CA GLY A 303 12.47 2.67 -12.66
C GLY A 303 11.51 1.53 -12.36
N PHE A 304 11.17 1.30 -11.08
CA PHE A 304 10.09 0.35 -10.71
C PHE A 304 8.76 0.76 -11.33
N GLY A 305 8.45 2.06 -11.36
CA GLY A 305 7.27 2.60 -12.02
C GLY A 305 7.24 2.31 -13.53
N VAL A 306 8.38 2.48 -14.22
CA VAL A 306 8.52 2.15 -15.66
C VAL A 306 8.29 0.68 -15.90
N MET A 307 8.90 -0.19 -15.11
CA MET A 307 8.68 -1.64 -15.22
C MET A 307 7.20 -2.00 -14.95
N ALA A 308 6.58 -1.39 -13.94
CA ALA A 308 5.16 -1.57 -13.65
C ALA A 308 4.27 -1.10 -14.82
N LEU A 309 4.60 0.03 -15.45
CA LEU A 309 3.88 0.52 -16.63
C LEU A 309 3.98 -0.44 -17.81
N LEU A 310 5.17 -0.95 -18.12
CA LEU A 310 5.37 -1.94 -19.18
C LEU A 310 4.54 -3.21 -18.94
N ILE A 311 4.51 -3.69 -17.70
CA ILE A 311 3.71 -4.86 -17.31
C ILE A 311 2.21 -4.55 -17.36
N ALA A 312 1.78 -3.35 -16.98
CA ALA A 312 0.38 -2.93 -17.11
C ALA A 312 -0.06 -2.85 -18.57
N ILE A 313 0.79 -2.35 -19.46
CA ILE A 313 0.56 -2.37 -20.92
C ILE A 313 0.44 -3.81 -21.42
N TYR A 314 1.37 -4.68 -21.01
CA TYR A 314 1.34 -6.08 -21.36
C TYR A 314 0.06 -6.77 -20.85
N LEU A 315 -0.37 -6.49 -19.62
CA LEU A 315 -1.61 -7.00 -19.05
C LEU A 315 -2.84 -6.56 -19.87
N LYS A 316 -2.87 -5.31 -20.33
CA LYS A 316 -3.94 -4.80 -21.17
C LYS A 316 -3.98 -5.50 -22.54
N VAL A 317 -2.83 -5.78 -23.13
CA VAL A 317 -2.74 -6.56 -24.37
C VAL A 317 -3.20 -8.01 -24.14
N LEU A 318 -2.82 -8.60 -23.02
CA LEU A 318 -3.19 -9.95 -22.63
C LEU A 318 -4.70 -10.05 -22.36
N ASP A 319 -5.28 -9.03 -21.69
CA ASP A 319 -6.73 -8.90 -21.47
C ASP A 319 -7.49 -8.95 -22.80
N LYS A 320 -7.08 -8.13 -23.78
CA LYS A 320 -7.69 -8.10 -25.10
C LYS A 320 -7.53 -9.44 -25.85
N LYS A 321 -6.38 -10.11 -25.71
CA LYS A 321 -6.10 -11.38 -26.42
C LYS A 321 -6.85 -12.57 -25.81
N ARG A 322 -7.05 -12.59 -24.50
CA ARG A 322 -7.63 -13.70 -23.74
C ARG A 322 -9.06 -13.43 -23.26
N ASN A 323 -9.62 -12.24 -23.53
CA ASN A 323 -10.93 -11.80 -23.06
C ASN A 323 -11.09 -11.96 -21.53
N LEU A 324 -10.10 -11.49 -20.75
CA LEU A 324 -10.11 -11.62 -19.29
C LEU A 324 -11.15 -10.71 -18.62
N GLY A 325 -11.68 -9.72 -19.32
CA GLY A 325 -12.70 -8.80 -18.82
C GLY A 325 -12.19 -7.72 -17.88
N LEU A 326 -10.87 -7.43 -17.88
CA LEU A 326 -10.28 -6.41 -16.99
C LEU A 326 -10.71 -4.98 -17.34
N GLU A 327 -11.06 -4.73 -18.60
CA GLU A 327 -11.59 -3.45 -19.06
C GLU A 327 -13.12 -3.35 -18.94
N LEU A 328 -13.82 -4.43 -18.57
CA LEU A 328 -15.28 -4.44 -18.40
C LEU A 328 -15.68 -3.92 -17.00
N PRO A 329 -16.88 -3.33 -16.86
CA PRO A 329 -17.46 -2.97 -15.57
C PRO A 329 -17.51 -4.16 -14.62
N ASN A 330 -17.45 -3.90 -13.30
CA ASN A 330 -17.59 -4.96 -12.30
C ASN A 330 -19.08 -5.28 -12.03
N ILE A 331 -19.98 -4.33 -12.29
CA ILE A 331 -21.43 -4.53 -12.17
C ILE A 331 -21.99 -4.76 -13.56
N GLU A 332 -22.55 -5.93 -13.78
CA GLU A 332 -23.37 -6.18 -14.97
C GLU A 332 -24.65 -5.34 -14.89
N LYS A 333 -25.01 -4.68 -16.01
CA LYS A 333 -26.23 -3.87 -16.12
C LYS A 333 -27.43 -4.74 -16.43
#